data_c578de813b4ba06949b3b8e27a970581
#
_entry.id   c578de813b4ba06949b3b8e27a970581
#
_cell.length_a   1.000
_cell.length_b   1.000
_cell.length_c   1.000
_cell.angle_alpha   90.00
_cell.angle_beta   90.00
_cell.angle_gamma   90.00
#
_symmetry.space_group_name_H-M   'P 1'
#
loop_
_entity.id
_entity.type
_entity.pdbx_description
1 polymer ?
#
loop_
_entity_poly.entity_id
_entity_poly.type
_entity_poly.pdbx_seq_one_letter_code
_entity_poly.pdbx_strand_id
1 'polypeptide(L)'
;AVTTYQKATDTVTAKVSGSGTVSAASSDTGIATVAVSGKTITITGVKAGSATVTVTYTEGSNKVEAKCTVTVKASNAREDKTTKLKDKSGVQLYVQDGDSYREAVNADYFTASKFFIKGDVKYTGWQTLDGKLYFFTADGNKVTGEQVIQGAKYNFASDGSLVVGSGTMGIDVSKWNGKIDWNAVKNSGVSYVIIRVGYRGSSQGALIDDPTFKTNIKGATAAGLKVGVYFFTQAVDEVEAVQEASMVLDRISGYKISYPVFLDVEGSGGRGDKIDSATRTAVCKAFCNTIQNAGYTAGVYANKTWLSQKMDASALSGYKIWLAQYAAAPTYTGRYDLWQYKSTGKVSGISGNVDLN
;
A
#
# COMPACT_ATOMS: atom_id res chain seq x y z
N ALA A 1 -8.41 -11.38 7.17
CA ALA A 1 -9.30 -12.42 6.64
C ALA A 1 -8.63 -13.14 5.49
N VAL A 2 -8.88 -14.43 5.32
CA VAL A 2 -8.38 -15.26 4.22
C VAL A 2 -9.58 -15.85 3.47
N THR A 3 -9.53 -15.84 2.14
CA THR A 3 -10.50 -16.55 1.31
C THR A 3 -9.76 -17.65 0.58
N THR A 4 -10.22 -18.89 0.74
CA THR A 4 -9.70 -20.06 0.03
C THR A 4 -10.85 -20.83 -0.63
N TYR A 5 -10.52 -21.87 -1.36
CA TYR A 5 -11.51 -22.72 -2.00
C TYR A 5 -11.46 -24.13 -1.42
N GLN A 6 -12.56 -24.85 -1.52
CA GLN A 6 -12.62 -26.26 -1.13
C GLN A 6 -11.54 -27.05 -1.87
N LYS A 7 -10.77 -27.88 -1.15
CA LYS A 7 -9.59 -28.63 -1.63
C LYS A 7 -8.39 -27.76 -2.08
N ALA A 8 -8.43 -26.44 -1.83
CA ALA A 8 -7.29 -25.56 -2.06
C ALA A 8 -6.56 -25.24 -0.77
N THR A 9 -5.30 -24.81 -0.90
CA THR A 9 -4.47 -24.34 0.20
C THR A 9 -4.08 -22.88 -0.02
N ASP A 10 -4.06 -22.10 1.07
CA ASP A 10 -3.48 -20.77 1.12
C ASP A 10 -2.51 -20.68 2.29
N THR A 11 -1.55 -19.78 2.23
CA THR A 11 -0.56 -19.60 3.29
C THR A 11 -0.60 -18.20 3.85
N VAL A 12 -0.43 -18.09 5.17
CA VAL A 12 -0.18 -16.82 5.86
C VAL A 12 1.06 -16.96 6.73
N THR A 13 1.82 -15.89 6.89
CA THR A 13 3.02 -15.89 7.72
C THR A 13 2.76 -15.07 8.98
N ALA A 14 2.99 -15.66 10.14
CA ALA A 14 2.94 -14.95 11.41
C ALA A 14 4.10 -13.94 11.50
N LYS A 15 3.75 -12.66 11.64
CA LYS A 15 4.75 -11.59 11.83
C LYS A 15 5.03 -11.44 13.33
N VAL A 16 6.02 -12.17 13.82
CA VAL A 16 6.46 -12.13 15.21
C VAL A 16 7.94 -11.82 15.29
N SER A 17 8.33 -10.96 16.24
CA SER A 17 9.73 -10.69 16.61
C SER A 17 10.07 -11.60 17.80
N GLY A 18 11.05 -12.46 17.66
CA GLY A 18 11.49 -13.38 18.70
C GLY A 18 11.68 -14.81 18.19
N SER A 19 12.10 -15.70 19.11
CA SER A 19 12.45 -17.09 18.85
C SER A 19 11.37 -18.09 19.32
N GLY A 20 10.24 -17.57 19.76
CA GLY A 20 9.11 -18.39 20.23
C GLY A 20 8.46 -19.24 19.14
N THR A 21 7.52 -20.07 19.54
CA THR A 21 6.81 -21.02 18.66
C THR A 21 5.47 -20.46 18.21
N VAL A 22 5.11 -20.73 16.95
CA VAL A 22 3.81 -20.43 16.39
C VAL A 22 2.97 -21.72 16.33
N SER A 23 1.74 -21.66 16.78
CA SER A 23 0.73 -22.69 16.57
C SER A 23 -0.54 -22.08 15.99
N ALA A 24 -1.39 -22.89 15.38
CA ALA A 24 -2.67 -22.43 14.87
C ALA A 24 -3.75 -23.50 15.06
N ALA A 25 -4.98 -23.04 15.28
CA ALA A 25 -6.13 -23.92 15.40
C ALA A 25 -7.32 -23.33 14.63
N SER A 26 -8.08 -24.19 13.96
CA SER A 26 -9.35 -23.83 13.31
C SER A 26 -10.51 -24.06 14.27
N SER A 27 -11.47 -23.16 14.29
CA SER A 27 -12.72 -23.31 15.04
C SER A 27 -13.63 -24.40 14.45
N ASP A 28 -13.43 -24.76 13.19
CA ASP A 28 -14.16 -25.81 12.50
C ASP A 28 -13.27 -26.47 11.43
N THR A 29 -12.75 -27.65 11.77
CA THR A 29 -11.90 -28.43 10.85
C THR A 29 -12.68 -29.08 9.72
N GLY A 30 -14.00 -29.16 9.82
CA GLY A 30 -14.89 -29.57 8.71
C GLY A 30 -15.03 -28.49 7.65
N ILE A 31 -14.72 -27.23 7.96
CA ILE A 31 -14.70 -26.11 7.00
C ILE A 31 -13.27 -25.82 6.55
N ALA A 32 -12.32 -25.66 7.48
CA ALA A 32 -10.93 -25.40 7.15
C ALA A 32 -9.99 -26.07 8.15
N THR A 33 -8.92 -26.68 7.64
CA THR A 33 -7.82 -27.20 8.48
C THR A 33 -6.60 -26.29 8.38
N VAL A 34 -5.73 -26.36 9.37
CA VAL A 34 -4.48 -25.60 9.43
C VAL A 34 -3.30 -26.49 9.74
N ALA A 35 -2.16 -26.22 9.14
CA ALA A 35 -0.87 -26.80 9.47
C ALA A 35 0.16 -25.68 9.65
N VAL A 36 1.10 -25.83 10.58
CA VAL A 36 2.12 -24.81 10.87
C VAL A 36 3.51 -25.38 10.63
N SER A 37 4.33 -24.63 9.89
CA SER A 37 5.75 -24.91 9.69
C SER A 37 6.53 -23.62 9.95
N GLY A 38 7.28 -23.59 11.05
CA GLY A 38 7.95 -22.37 11.52
C GLY A 38 6.95 -21.24 11.78
N LYS A 39 7.05 -20.17 11.03
CA LYS A 39 6.12 -19.02 11.10
C LYS A 39 5.04 -19.03 10.01
N THR A 40 5.05 -20.05 9.14
CA THR A 40 4.08 -20.20 8.04
C THR A 40 2.92 -21.08 8.45
N ILE A 41 1.72 -20.58 8.30
CA ILE A 41 0.46 -21.28 8.54
C ILE A 41 -0.16 -21.60 7.17
N THR A 42 -0.32 -22.89 6.88
CA THR A 42 -1.01 -23.38 5.68
C THR A 42 -2.47 -23.66 6.06
N ILE A 43 -3.40 -23.03 5.34
CA ILE A 43 -4.84 -23.16 5.54
C ILE A 43 -5.38 -23.98 4.35
N THR A 44 -6.06 -25.09 4.64
CA THR A 44 -6.69 -25.94 3.62
C THR A 44 -8.21 -25.86 3.74
N GLY A 45 -8.89 -25.47 2.66
CA GLY A 45 -10.35 -25.47 2.58
C GLY A 45 -10.89 -26.89 2.46
N VAL A 46 -11.79 -27.27 3.36
CA VAL A 46 -12.42 -28.61 3.40
C VAL A 46 -13.83 -28.55 2.81
N LYS A 47 -14.67 -27.64 3.27
CA LYS A 47 -16.07 -27.47 2.84
C LYS A 47 -16.40 -25.98 2.80
N ALA A 48 -17.27 -25.59 1.86
CA ALA A 48 -17.75 -24.20 1.78
C ALA A 48 -18.39 -23.75 3.11
N GLY A 49 -17.98 -22.60 3.59
CA GLY A 49 -18.41 -22.04 4.87
C GLY A 49 -17.38 -21.03 5.40
N SER A 50 -17.52 -20.70 6.68
CA SER A 50 -16.62 -19.77 7.36
C SER A 50 -16.13 -20.37 8.68
N ALA A 51 -14.83 -20.30 8.92
CA ALA A 51 -14.20 -20.72 10.17
C ALA A 51 -13.29 -19.62 10.70
N THR A 52 -13.01 -19.61 12.00
CA THR A 52 -12.02 -18.72 12.60
C THR A 52 -10.74 -19.52 12.87
N VAL A 53 -9.63 -19.05 12.32
CA VAL A 53 -8.30 -19.57 12.66
C VAL A 53 -7.70 -18.69 13.74
N THR A 54 -7.38 -19.31 14.89
CA THR A 54 -6.64 -18.66 15.97
C THR A 54 -5.17 -19.04 15.85
N VAL A 55 -4.32 -18.06 15.67
CA VAL A 55 -2.86 -18.22 15.65
C VAL A 55 -2.32 -17.79 17.00
N THR A 56 -1.51 -18.63 17.62
CA THR A 56 -0.91 -18.40 18.92
C THR A 56 0.61 -18.35 18.78
N TYR A 57 1.23 -17.30 19.31
CA TYR A 57 2.68 -17.22 19.50
C TYR A 57 2.99 -17.38 20.98
N THR A 58 3.96 -18.25 21.29
CA THR A 58 4.39 -18.53 22.67
C THR A 58 5.89 -18.36 22.79
N GLU A 59 6.35 -17.55 23.74
CA GLU A 59 7.76 -17.34 24.06
C GLU A 59 7.93 -17.31 25.60
N GLY A 60 8.56 -18.34 26.12
CA GLY A 60 8.61 -18.59 27.58
C GLY A 60 7.20 -18.76 28.16
N SER A 61 6.87 -17.95 29.16
CA SER A 61 5.51 -17.89 29.74
C SER A 61 4.54 -16.97 29.02
N ASN A 62 5.02 -16.18 28.05
CA ASN A 62 4.20 -15.21 27.34
C ASN A 62 3.47 -15.87 26.17
N LYS A 63 2.19 -15.57 26.06
CA LYS A 63 1.30 -16.08 25.01
C LYS A 63 0.52 -14.93 24.39
N VAL A 64 0.55 -14.84 23.04
CA VAL A 64 -0.21 -13.85 22.28
C VAL A 64 -1.04 -14.57 21.23
N GLU A 65 -2.30 -14.18 21.07
CA GLU A 65 -3.22 -14.77 20.12
C GLU A 65 -3.73 -13.72 19.11
N ALA A 66 -3.85 -14.16 17.86
CA ALA A 66 -4.50 -13.41 16.80
C ALA A 66 -5.55 -14.29 16.10
N LYS A 67 -6.69 -13.72 15.76
CA LYS A 67 -7.78 -14.42 15.08
C LYS A 67 -7.93 -13.93 13.64
N CYS A 68 -8.14 -14.88 12.73
CA CYS A 68 -8.37 -14.62 11.32
C CYS A 68 -9.62 -15.36 10.85
N THR A 69 -10.57 -14.66 10.25
CA THR A 69 -11.70 -15.29 9.59
C THR A 69 -11.25 -15.92 8.28
N VAL A 70 -11.53 -17.19 8.10
CA VAL A 70 -11.31 -17.96 6.88
C VAL A 70 -12.65 -18.24 6.24
N THR A 71 -12.83 -17.79 5.01
CA THR A 71 -14.00 -18.12 4.17
C THR A 71 -13.58 -19.14 3.13
N VAL A 72 -14.18 -20.32 3.18
CA VAL A 72 -14.00 -21.37 2.17
C VAL A 72 -15.14 -21.28 1.16
N LYS A 73 -14.82 -20.99 -0.10
CA LYS A 73 -15.77 -21.02 -1.21
C LYS A 73 -15.90 -22.44 -1.76
N ALA A 74 -17.03 -22.77 -2.38
CA ALA A 74 -17.22 -24.07 -3.01
C ALA A 74 -16.18 -24.29 -4.11
N SER A 75 -15.74 -25.55 -4.27
CA SER A 75 -14.71 -25.93 -5.26
C SER A 75 -15.19 -25.88 -6.71
N ASN A 76 -16.48 -25.73 -6.93
CA ASN A 76 -17.10 -25.68 -8.25
C ASN A 76 -16.49 -24.58 -9.16
N ALA A 77 -15.94 -23.50 -8.61
CA ALA A 77 -15.24 -22.50 -9.43
C ALA A 77 -13.96 -23.07 -10.08
N ARG A 78 -13.19 -23.94 -9.39
CA ARG A 78 -12.00 -24.61 -9.94
C ARG A 78 -12.35 -25.74 -10.93
N GLU A 79 -13.46 -26.37 -10.74
CA GLU A 79 -13.93 -27.52 -11.52
C GLU A 79 -15.00 -27.11 -12.54
N ASP A 80 -15.48 -25.87 -12.45
CA ASP A 80 -16.50 -25.34 -13.34
C ASP A 80 -15.95 -25.07 -14.73
N LYS A 81 -16.25 -25.97 -15.63
CA LYS A 81 -15.89 -25.94 -17.06
C LYS A 81 -17.00 -25.34 -17.94
N THR A 82 -18.03 -24.77 -17.35
CA THR A 82 -19.22 -24.28 -18.06
C THR A 82 -19.45 -22.79 -17.94
N THR A 83 -19.24 -22.22 -16.75
CA THR A 83 -19.45 -20.80 -16.52
C THR A 83 -18.32 -19.98 -17.17
N LYS A 84 -18.68 -19.09 -18.07
CA LYS A 84 -17.75 -18.24 -18.81
C LYS A 84 -17.04 -17.25 -17.87
N LEU A 85 -15.72 -17.21 -17.97
CA LEU A 85 -14.90 -16.30 -17.18
C LEU A 85 -14.91 -14.91 -17.79
N LYS A 86 -15.38 -13.93 -17.01
CA LYS A 86 -15.37 -12.52 -17.35
C LYS A 86 -14.57 -11.73 -16.35
N ASP A 87 -13.97 -10.63 -16.80
CA ASP A 87 -13.36 -9.67 -15.88
C ASP A 87 -14.42 -8.85 -15.12
N LYS A 88 -13.98 -7.97 -14.20
CA LYS A 88 -14.88 -7.12 -13.42
C LYS A 88 -15.69 -6.12 -14.27
N SER A 89 -15.28 -5.87 -15.51
CA SER A 89 -15.97 -5.00 -16.46
C SER A 89 -16.94 -5.76 -17.36
N GLY A 90 -17.05 -7.10 -17.16
CA GLY A 90 -17.92 -7.98 -17.93
C GLY A 90 -17.30 -8.44 -19.27
N VAL A 91 -16.02 -8.14 -19.52
CA VAL A 91 -15.32 -8.57 -20.74
C VAL A 91 -15.06 -10.05 -20.68
N GLN A 92 -15.52 -10.81 -21.70
CA GLN A 92 -15.26 -12.22 -21.85
C GLN A 92 -13.76 -12.46 -22.11
N LEU A 93 -13.16 -13.35 -21.33
CA LEU A 93 -11.79 -13.79 -21.52
C LEU A 93 -11.71 -15.05 -22.38
N TYR A 94 -10.60 -15.23 -23.06
CA TYR A 94 -10.29 -16.37 -23.91
C TYR A 94 -8.97 -16.99 -23.47
N VAL A 95 -8.80 -18.27 -23.72
CA VAL A 95 -7.55 -19.02 -23.59
C VAL A 95 -7.18 -19.68 -24.90
N GLN A 96 -5.89 -19.84 -25.14
CA GLN A 96 -5.40 -20.56 -26.31
C GLN A 96 -5.73 -22.08 -26.19
N ASP A 97 -6.21 -22.65 -27.26
CA ASP A 97 -6.56 -24.07 -27.38
C ASP A 97 -6.01 -24.60 -28.71
N GLY A 98 -4.81 -25.18 -28.68
CA GLY A 98 -4.03 -25.48 -29.88
C GLY A 98 -3.70 -24.19 -30.66
N ASP A 99 -4.05 -24.18 -31.95
CA ASP A 99 -3.87 -23.03 -32.86
C ASP A 99 -5.07 -22.06 -32.84
N SER A 100 -6.06 -22.31 -31.99
CA SER A 100 -7.28 -21.53 -31.86
C SER A 100 -7.44 -20.93 -30.47
N TYR A 101 -8.51 -20.13 -30.27
CA TYR A 101 -8.88 -19.57 -29.00
C TYR A 101 -10.30 -19.96 -28.67
N ARG A 102 -10.51 -20.44 -27.44
CA ARG A 102 -11.84 -20.69 -26.90
C ARG A 102 -12.16 -19.69 -25.78
N GLU A 103 -13.44 -19.50 -25.50
CA GLU A 103 -13.88 -18.76 -24.35
C GLU A 103 -13.35 -19.42 -23.07
N ALA A 104 -12.74 -18.61 -22.20
CA ALA A 104 -12.29 -19.08 -20.90
C ALA A 104 -13.49 -19.35 -19.99
N VAL A 105 -13.38 -20.38 -19.18
CA VAL A 105 -14.34 -20.77 -18.14
C VAL A 105 -13.71 -20.64 -16.76
N ASN A 106 -14.50 -20.71 -15.69
CA ASN A 106 -14.00 -20.49 -14.32
C ASN A 106 -12.82 -21.40 -13.94
N ALA A 107 -12.78 -22.64 -14.46
CA ALA A 107 -11.65 -23.54 -14.22
C ALA A 107 -10.33 -23.00 -14.79
N ASP A 108 -10.35 -22.26 -15.90
CA ASP A 108 -9.15 -21.68 -16.53
C ASP A 108 -8.49 -20.61 -15.68
N TYR A 109 -9.25 -19.93 -14.82
CA TYR A 109 -8.73 -18.98 -13.86
C TYR A 109 -7.56 -19.52 -13.03
N PHE A 110 -7.59 -20.81 -12.68
CA PHE A 110 -6.58 -21.47 -11.86
C PHE A 110 -5.45 -22.11 -12.67
N THR A 111 -5.69 -22.47 -13.92
CA THR A 111 -4.78 -23.28 -14.74
C THR A 111 -4.10 -22.50 -15.84
N ALA A 112 -4.76 -21.49 -16.42
CA ALA A 112 -4.19 -20.71 -17.50
C ALA A 112 -3.15 -19.71 -17.01
N SER A 113 -2.02 -19.63 -17.71
CA SER A 113 -0.98 -18.62 -17.48
C SER A 113 -1.19 -17.37 -18.32
N LYS A 114 -1.98 -17.44 -19.38
CA LYS A 114 -2.31 -16.35 -20.31
C LYS A 114 -3.79 -16.27 -20.55
N PHE A 115 -4.27 -15.02 -20.66
CA PHE A 115 -5.62 -14.73 -21.13
C PHE A 115 -5.58 -13.78 -22.32
N PHE A 116 -6.64 -13.80 -23.10
CA PHE A 116 -6.83 -12.99 -24.28
C PHE A 116 -8.22 -12.33 -24.22
N ILE A 117 -8.36 -11.17 -24.85
CA ILE A 117 -9.65 -10.46 -24.91
C ILE A 117 -10.49 -11.06 -26.06
N LYS A 118 -9.87 -11.29 -27.22
CA LYS A 118 -10.48 -11.93 -28.39
C LYS A 118 -9.36 -12.36 -29.34
N GLY A 119 -9.43 -13.58 -29.84
CA GLY A 119 -8.38 -14.12 -30.72
C GLY A 119 -7.02 -13.98 -30.05
N ASP A 120 -6.05 -13.44 -30.77
CA ASP A 120 -4.66 -13.23 -30.32
C ASP A 120 -4.45 -11.93 -29.51
N VAL A 121 -5.50 -11.15 -29.25
CA VAL A 121 -5.41 -9.91 -28.45
C VAL A 121 -5.16 -10.25 -27.00
N LYS A 122 -3.92 -10.08 -26.56
CA LYS A 122 -3.46 -10.43 -25.21
C LYS A 122 -4.13 -9.58 -24.13
N TYR A 123 -4.49 -10.22 -23.04
CA TYR A 123 -4.96 -9.56 -21.82
C TYR A 123 -3.75 -9.18 -20.98
N THR A 124 -3.45 -7.88 -20.85
CA THR A 124 -2.20 -7.38 -20.29
C THR A 124 -2.43 -6.36 -19.18
N GLY A 125 -1.37 -6.04 -18.45
CA GLY A 125 -1.38 -5.04 -17.40
C GLY A 125 -2.06 -5.51 -16.12
N TRP A 126 -2.48 -4.56 -15.30
CA TRP A 126 -3.17 -4.82 -14.04
C TRP A 126 -4.64 -5.18 -14.28
N GLN A 127 -5.05 -6.34 -13.78
CA GLN A 127 -6.39 -6.89 -14.01
C GLN A 127 -6.99 -7.46 -12.73
N THR A 128 -8.29 -7.28 -12.55
CA THR A 128 -9.01 -7.86 -11.41
C THR A 128 -9.89 -9.01 -11.89
N LEU A 129 -9.62 -10.20 -11.37
CA LEU A 129 -10.38 -11.42 -11.61
C LEU A 129 -10.84 -12.02 -10.28
N ASP A 130 -12.12 -12.32 -10.15
CA ASP A 130 -12.74 -12.84 -8.91
C ASP A 130 -12.32 -12.07 -7.63
N GLY A 131 -12.29 -10.74 -7.74
CA GLY A 131 -11.94 -9.86 -6.63
C GLY A 131 -10.47 -9.82 -6.24
N LYS A 132 -9.60 -10.58 -6.90
CA LYS A 132 -8.14 -10.57 -6.74
C LYS A 132 -7.47 -9.78 -7.86
N LEU A 133 -6.36 -9.13 -7.56
CA LEU A 133 -5.58 -8.35 -8.52
C LEU A 133 -4.43 -9.19 -9.07
N TYR A 134 -4.23 -9.13 -10.38
CA TYR A 134 -3.19 -9.82 -11.13
C TYR A 134 -2.43 -8.84 -12.00
N PHE A 135 -1.21 -9.18 -12.36
CA PHE A 135 -0.48 -8.49 -13.41
C PHE A 135 -0.11 -9.43 -14.53
N PHE A 136 -0.34 -8.98 -15.76
CA PHE A 136 0.02 -9.69 -16.99
C PHE A 136 1.06 -8.87 -17.74
N THR A 137 2.16 -9.51 -18.15
CA THR A 137 3.23 -8.85 -18.92
C THR A 137 2.72 -8.39 -20.29
N ALA A 138 3.54 -7.63 -21.02
CA ALA A 138 3.23 -7.26 -22.41
C ALA A 138 3.01 -8.50 -23.31
N ASP A 139 3.62 -9.63 -22.97
CA ASP A 139 3.41 -10.92 -23.66
C ASP A 139 2.16 -11.66 -23.19
N GLY A 140 1.39 -11.08 -22.28
CA GLY A 140 0.17 -11.67 -21.74
C GLY A 140 0.42 -12.74 -20.67
N ASN A 141 1.65 -12.92 -20.19
CA ASN A 141 1.95 -13.89 -19.13
C ASN A 141 1.52 -13.36 -17.76
N LYS A 142 0.77 -14.16 -17.01
CA LYS A 142 0.47 -13.91 -15.60
C LYS A 142 1.75 -14.08 -14.78
N VAL A 143 2.08 -13.10 -13.95
CA VAL A 143 3.28 -13.13 -13.12
C VAL A 143 3.03 -13.81 -11.77
N THR A 144 4.09 -14.35 -11.18
CA THR A 144 4.10 -14.96 -9.84
C THR A 144 5.38 -14.57 -9.09
N GLY A 145 5.42 -14.75 -7.78
CA GLY A 145 6.58 -14.41 -6.94
C GLY A 145 6.84 -12.91 -6.86
N GLU A 146 8.07 -12.53 -6.48
CA GLU A 146 8.48 -11.13 -6.40
C GLU A 146 8.67 -10.55 -7.81
N GLN A 147 8.06 -9.42 -8.07
CA GLN A 147 8.14 -8.68 -9.34
C GLN A 147 8.41 -7.21 -9.08
N VAL A 148 9.19 -6.58 -9.94
CA VAL A 148 9.37 -5.13 -9.98
C VAL A 148 8.58 -4.58 -11.17
N ILE A 149 7.49 -3.87 -10.88
CA ILE A 149 6.59 -3.31 -11.90
C ILE A 149 6.59 -1.80 -11.73
N GLN A 150 7.00 -1.08 -12.77
CA GLN A 150 7.09 0.38 -12.75
C GLN A 150 7.85 0.94 -11.53
N GLY A 151 8.92 0.24 -11.12
CA GLY A 151 9.79 0.65 -10.01
C GLY A 151 9.31 0.25 -8.60
N ALA A 152 8.12 -0.32 -8.46
CA ALA A 152 7.62 -0.86 -7.19
C ALA A 152 7.74 -2.38 -7.14
N LYS A 153 8.07 -2.89 -5.95
CA LYS A 153 8.11 -4.33 -5.68
C LYS A 153 6.74 -4.84 -5.27
N TYR A 154 6.33 -5.91 -5.92
CA TYR A 154 5.09 -6.63 -5.64
C TYR A 154 5.39 -8.10 -5.41
N ASN A 155 4.57 -8.76 -4.61
CA ASN A 155 4.65 -10.20 -4.44
C ASN A 155 3.32 -10.82 -4.88
N PHE A 156 3.42 -11.82 -5.77
CA PHE A 156 2.27 -12.54 -6.29
C PHE A 156 2.32 -13.98 -5.79
N ALA A 157 1.17 -14.49 -5.41
CA ALA A 157 1.01 -15.88 -5.01
C ALA A 157 1.27 -16.84 -6.18
N SER A 158 1.33 -18.13 -5.92
CA SER A 158 1.53 -19.15 -6.95
C SER A 158 0.39 -19.22 -7.98
N ASP A 159 -0.82 -18.73 -7.61
CA ASP A 159 -1.95 -18.57 -8.54
C ASP A 159 -1.86 -17.28 -9.37
N GLY A 160 -0.86 -16.45 -9.12
CA GLY A 160 -0.63 -15.15 -9.77
C GLY A 160 -1.41 -14.00 -9.14
N SER A 161 -2.17 -14.22 -8.07
CA SER A 161 -2.85 -13.12 -7.38
C SER A 161 -1.88 -12.28 -6.57
N LEU A 162 -2.08 -10.95 -6.57
CA LEU A 162 -1.31 -10.04 -5.72
C LEU A 162 -1.52 -10.40 -4.25
N VAL A 163 -0.42 -10.64 -3.54
CA VAL A 163 -0.42 -10.82 -2.09
C VAL A 163 -0.60 -9.46 -1.44
N VAL A 164 -1.85 -9.12 -1.16
CA VAL A 164 -2.21 -7.87 -0.47
C VAL A 164 -1.71 -7.96 0.98
N GLY A 165 -0.88 -6.97 1.39
CA GLY A 165 -0.31 -6.95 2.73
C GLY A 165 1.12 -7.51 2.84
N SER A 166 1.76 -7.92 1.73
CA SER A 166 3.22 -8.13 1.68
C SER A 166 3.98 -6.80 1.76
N GLY A 167 3.35 -5.69 1.37
CA GLY A 167 3.81 -4.33 1.59
C GLY A 167 3.50 -3.84 3.00
N THR A 168 4.13 -2.74 3.39
CA THR A 168 3.88 -2.08 4.67
C THR A 168 2.75 -1.07 4.47
N MET A 169 1.57 -1.33 5.03
CA MET A 169 0.45 -0.40 4.96
C MET A 169 0.69 0.81 5.85
N GLY A 170 0.58 1.99 5.28
CA GLY A 170 0.66 3.26 5.97
C GLY A 170 -0.56 4.14 5.73
N ILE A 171 -0.62 5.19 6.51
CA ILE A 171 -1.59 6.28 6.35
C ILE A 171 -0.87 7.62 6.43
N ASP A 172 -1.45 8.66 5.88
CA ASP A 172 -1.04 10.02 6.20
C ASP A 172 -2.19 10.81 6.80
N VAL A 173 -1.86 11.71 7.74
CA VAL A 173 -2.86 12.39 8.56
C VAL A 173 -2.49 13.85 8.83
N SER A 174 -3.52 14.64 9.07
CA SER A 174 -3.42 16.05 9.45
C SER A 174 -4.60 16.43 10.35
N LYS A 175 -4.75 17.71 10.61
CA LYS A 175 -5.91 18.27 11.34
C LYS A 175 -7.27 17.83 10.78
N TRP A 176 -7.33 17.46 9.50
CA TRP A 176 -8.58 17.07 8.82
C TRP A 176 -9.11 15.70 9.26
N ASN A 177 -8.26 14.87 9.88
CA ASN A 177 -8.66 13.56 10.40
C ASN A 177 -9.20 13.59 11.83
N GLY A 178 -9.25 14.79 12.47
CA GLY A 178 -9.81 14.99 13.80
C GLY A 178 -9.06 14.22 14.89
N LYS A 179 -9.81 13.71 15.86
CA LYS A 179 -9.26 12.90 16.95
C LYS A 179 -9.07 11.46 16.49
N ILE A 180 -7.89 10.92 16.73
CA ILE A 180 -7.49 9.57 16.28
C ILE A 180 -7.25 8.66 17.50
N ASP A 181 -7.81 7.46 17.46
CA ASP A 181 -7.45 6.36 18.37
C ASP A 181 -6.30 5.56 17.75
N TRP A 182 -5.09 5.86 18.19
CA TRP A 182 -3.87 5.27 17.62
C TRP A 182 -3.70 3.79 17.92
N ASN A 183 -4.28 3.28 19.01
CA ASN A 183 -4.28 1.86 19.31
C ASN A 183 -5.18 1.10 18.35
N ALA A 184 -6.37 1.62 18.07
CA ALA A 184 -7.25 1.06 17.05
C ALA A 184 -6.62 1.10 15.65
N VAL A 185 -5.94 2.21 15.28
CA VAL A 185 -5.18 2.33 14.03
C VAL A 185 -4.11 1.25 13.95
N LYS A 186 -3.30 1.08 14.99
CA LYS A 186 -2.24 0.05 15.02
C LYS A 186 -2.82 -1.36 14.87
N ASN A 187 -3.90 -1.64 15.57
CA ASN A 187 -4.57 -2.95 15.56
C ASN A 187 -5.25 -3.27 14.21
N SER A 188 -5.52 -2.26 13.38
CA SER A 188 -6.07 -2.46 12.03
C SER A 188 -5.02 -2.89 11.00
N GLY A 189 -3.74 -3.04 11.39
CA GLY A 189 -2.66 -3.48 10.52
C GLY A 189 -1.81 -2.35 9.93
N VAL A 190 -2.11 -1.09 10.27
CA VAL A 190 -1.27 0.05 9.90
C VAL A 190 0.10 -0.08 10.57
N SER A 191 1.16 0.08 9.80
CA SER A 191 2.55 -0.10 10.27
C SER A 191 3.31 1.21 10.41
N TYR A 192 2.94 2.22 9.63
CA TYR A 192 3.55 3.56 9.68
C TYR A 192 2.53 4.66 9.40
N VAL A 193 2.88 5.86 9.81
CA VAL A 193 2.11 7.07 9.54
C VAL A 193 3.03 8.21 9.12
N ILE A 194 2.57 9.03 8.17
CA ILE A 194 3.20 10.29 7.80
C ILE A 194 2.32 11.43 8.31
N ILE A 195 2.82 12.23 9.26
CA ILE A 195 2.03 13.22 10.00
C ILE A 195 2.37 14.62 9.52
N ARG A 196 1.36 15.44 9.21
CA ARG A 196 1.60 16.83 8.84
C ARG A 196 2.14 17.62 10.03
N VAL A 197 3.30 18.24 9.84
CA VAL A 197 3.89 19.18 10.83
C VAL A 197 3.23 20.54 10.76
N GLY A 198 3.03 21.04 9.56
CA GLY A 198 2.49 22.35 9.29
C GLY A 198 2.37 22.61 7.79
N TYR A 199 2.16 23.85 7.47
CA TYR A 199 2.03 24.31 6.09
C TYR A 199 2.39 25.78 5.95
N ARG A 200 2.74 26.20 4.72
CA ARG A 200 2.85 27.61 4.39
C ARG A 200 1.52 28.11 3.83
N GLY A 201 1.08 29.26 4.27
CA GLY A 201 -0.18 29.87 3.82
C GLY A 201 -0.15 30.24 2.33
N SER A 202 -1.23 29.98 1.64
CA SER A 202 -1.34 30.08 0.17
C SER A 202 -1.32 31.53 -0.36
N SER A 203 -1.60 32.54 0.47
CA SER A 203 -1.64 33.96 0.08
C SER A 203 -0.45 34.75 0.61
N GLN A 204 -0.29 34.82 1.93
CA GLN A 204 0.74 35.63 2.60
C GLN A 204 2.05 34.87 2.88
N GLY A 205 2.08 33.56 2.68
CA GLY A 205 3.27 32.74 2.90
C GLY A 205 3.68 32.57 4.36
N ALA A 206 2.76 32.78 5.31
CA ALA A 206 3.03 32.54 6.72
C ALA A 206 3.23 31.05 7.02
N LEU A 207 4.18 30.74 7.90
CA LEU A 207 4.39 29.39 8.42
C LEU A 207 3.36 29.10 9.52
N ILE A 208 2.64 27.99 9.40
CA ILE A 208 1.51 27.64 10.27
C ILE A 208 1.67 26.21 10.76
N ASP A 209 1.61 26.00 12.06
CA ASP A 209 1.61 24.65 12.66
C ASP A 209 0.31 23.91 12.34
N ASP A 210 0.40 22.60 12.12
CA ASP A 210 -0.78 21.75 12.19
C ASP A 210 -1.18 21.58 13.67
N PRO A 211 -2.40 21.99 14.06
CA PRO A 211 -2.80 22.00 15.48
C PRO A 211 -2.86 20.61 16.10
N THR A 212 -2.93 19.55 15.28
CA THR A 212 -2.99 18.16 15.75
C THR A 212 -1.63 17.47 15.75
N PHE A 213 -0.59 18.08 15.21
CA PHE A 213 0.73 17.46 15.06
C PHE A 213 1.26 16.84 16.35
N LYS A 214 1.31 17.63 17.44
CA LYS A 214 1.86 17.17 18.72
C LYS A 214 1.06 16.02 19.33
N THR A 215 -0.24 16.05 19.19
CA THR A 215 -1.12 14.96 19.67
C THR A 215 -0.93 13.71 18.83
N ASN A 216 -0.89 13.86 17.52
CA ASN A 216 -0.76 12.75 16.60
C ASN A 216 0.60 12.06 16.73
N ILE A 217 1.71 12.80 16.76
CA ILE A 217 3.05 12.19 16.85
C ILE A 217 3.25 11.45 18.18
N LYS A 218 2.75 11.99 19.29
CA LYS A 218 2.79 11.32 20.60
C LYS A 218 1.96 10.04 20.59
N GLY A 219 0.72 10.12 20.09
CA GLY A 219 -0.19 8.98 20.04
C GLY A 219 0.32 7.86 19.12
N ALA A 220 0.76 8.20 17.92
CA ALA A 220 1.31 7.25 16.97
C ALA A 220 2.57 6.54 17.50
N THR A 221 3.47 7.30 18.11
CA THR A 221 4.69 6.75 18.72
C THR A 221 4.37 5.84 19.90
N ALA A 222 3.45 6.24 20.77
CA ALA A 222 3.02 5.42 21.92
C ALA A 222 2.35 4.11 21.49
N ALA A 223 1.62 4.10 20.37
CA ALA A 223 1.02 2.92 19.77
C ALA A 223 2.06 2.03 19.01
N GLY A 224 3.32 2.42 18.95
CA GLY A 224 4.39 1.66 18.29
C GLY A 224 4.35 1.71 16.77
N LEU A 225 3.75 2.75 16.18
CA LEU A 225 3.84 3.02 14.75
C LEU A 225 5.21 3.60 14.38
N LYS A 226 5.69 3.29 13.19
CA LYS A 226 6.81 4.02 12.59
C LYS A 226 6.29 5.37 12.12
N VAL A 227 7.05 6.44 12.36
CA VAL A 227 6.61 7.80 12.09
C VAL A 227 7.52 8.48 11.07
N GLY A 228 6.91 9.01 10.02
CA GLY A 228 7.44 10.04 9.16
C GLY A 228 6.59 11.30 9.28
N VAL A 229 7.02 12.36 8.65
CA VAL A 229 6.30 13.64 8.69
C VAL A 229 6.27 14.31 7.33
N TYR A 230 5.36 15.25 7.13
CA TYR A 230 5.33 16.09 5.95
C TYR A 230 4.99 17.55 6.26
N PHE A 231 5.40 18.42 5.35
CA PHE A 231 5.10 19.84 5.38
C PHE A 231 4.49 20.24 4.03
N PHE A 232 3.31 20.86 4.07
CA PHE A 232 2.63 21.33 2.86
C PHE A 232 3.21 22.69 2.43
N THR A 233 3.92 22.70 1.31
CA THR A 233 4.64 23.87 0.84
C THR A 233 3.79 24.83 0.03
N GLN A 234 4.10 26.10 0.17
CA GLN A 234 3.76 27.18 -0.74
C GLN A 234 4.98 28.10 -0.96
N ALA A 235 6.18 27.53 -0.77
CA ALA A 235 7.42 28.25 -1.02
C ALA A 235 7.53 28.67 -2.49
N VAL A 236 8.02 29.88 -2.73
CA VAL A 236 8.24 30.44 -4.06
C VAL A 236 9.71 30.55 -4.42
N ASP A 237 10.59 30.29 -3.47
CA ASP A 237 12.05 30.28 -3.65
C ASP A 237 12.72 29.33 -2.63
N GLU A 238 14.04 29.17 -2.77
CA GLU A 238 14.85 28.30 -1.92
C GLU A 238 14.97 28.80 -0.48
N VAL A 239 14.92 30.11 -0.24
CA VAL A 239 14.97 30.68 1.11
C VAL A 239 13.75 30.27 1.90
N GLU A 240 12.59 30.38 1.31
CA GLU A 240 11.35 29.95 1.95
C GLU A 240 11.33 28.44 2.19
N ALA A 241 11.87 27.64 1.26
CA ALA A 241 12.01 26.20 1.44
C ALA A 241 12.90 25.83 2.64
N VAL A 242 14.00 26.55 2.85
CA VAL A 242 14.88 26.39 4.01
C VAL A 242 14.16 26.80 5.31
N GLN A 243 13.35 27.84 5.28
CA GLN A 243 12.52 28.24 6.43
C GLN A 243 11.50 27.15 6.80
N GLU A 244 10.85 26.53 5.80
CA GLU A 244 9.94 25.40 6.00
C GLU A 244 10.66 24.20 6.62
N ALA A 245 11.82 23.83 6.09
CA ALA A 245 12.63 22.74 6.62
C ALA A 245 13.09 23.03 8.06
N SER A 246 13.50 24.27 8.36
CA SER A 246 13.92 24.68 9.69
C SER A 246 12.78 24.58 10.70
N MET A 247 11.57 24.98 10.31
CA MET A 247 10.38 24.81 11.14
C MET A 247 10.11 23.33 11.41
N VAL A 248 10.19 22.48 10.38
CA VAL A 248 9.98 21.03 10.54
C VAL A 248 11.00 20.47 11.53
N LEU A 249 12.28 20.78 11.37
CA LEU A 249 13.36 20.28 12.23
C LEU A 249 13.15 20.71 13.71
N ASP A 250 12.72 21.94 13.95
CA ASP A 250 12.39 22.41 15.29
C ASP A 250 11.21 21.62 15.90
N ARG A 251 10.16 21.37 15.12
CA ARG A 251 8.94 20.68 15.60
C ARG A 251 9.15 19.19 15.84
N ILE A 252 10.03 18.53 15.09
CA ILE A 252 10.33 17.09 15.25
C ILE A 252 11.45 16.83 16.26
N SER A 253 12.11 17.86 16.76
CA SER A 253 13.15 17.74 17.77
C SER A 253 12.63 16.98 19.00
N GLY A 254 13.39 15.95 19.41
CA GLY A 254 13.04 15.08 20.53
C GLY A 254 12.07 13.95 20.22
N TYR A 255 11.58 13.84 18.97
CA TYR A 255 10.79 12.70 18.52
C TYR A 255 11.62 11.72 17.68
N LYS A 256 11.29 10.44 17.78
CA LYS A 256 11.90 9.41 16.93
C LYS A 256 11.23 9.38 15.57
N ILE A 257 11.88 9.96 14.57
CA ILE A 257 11.45 9.90 13.16
C ILE A 257 12.15 8.73 12.50
N SER A 258 11.40 7.73 12.07
CA SER A 258 11.91 6.47 11.48
C SER A 258 11.53 6.28 10.00
N TYR A 259 10.69 7.17 9.48
CA TYR A 259 10.33 7.30 8.08
C TYR A 259 10.74 8.68 7.56
N PRO A 260 10.73 8.90 6.23
CA PRO A 260 11.21 10.16 5.66
C PRO A 260 10.43 11.40 6.12
N VAL A 261 11.09 12.54 6.01
CA VAL A 261 10.51 13.88 6.11
C VAL A 261 10.22 14.36 4.69
N PHE A 262 8.96 14.55 4.37
CA PHE A 262 8.52 14.90 3.01
C PHE A 262 8.14 16.37 2.89
N LEU A 263 8.52 16.98 1.75
CA LEU A 263 7.91 18.20 1.25
C LEU A 263 6.70 17.80 0.39
N ASP A 264 5.54 18.27 0.76
CA ASP A 264 4.29 18.03 0.04
C ASP A 264 4.07 19.16 -0.99
N VAL A 265 4.15 18.77 -2.27
CA VAL A 265 4.16 19.69 -3.42
C VAL A 265 3.00 19.38 -4.34
N GLU A 266 1.92 20.14 -4.18
CA GLU A 266 0.69 19.91 -4.94
C GLU A 266 -0.06 21.21 -5.25
N GLY A 267 -0.99 21.15 -6.22
CA GLY A 267 -1.81 22.28 -6.60
C GLY A 267 -2.84 22.66 -5.54
N SER A 268 -2.88 23.90 -5.17
CA SER A 268 -3.81 24.44 -4.17
C SER A 268 -4.49 25.75 -4.59
N GLY A 269 -4.19 26.26 -5.79
CA GLY A 269 -4.58 27.59 -6.23
C GLY A 269 -3.77 28.71 -5.57
N GLY A 270 -2.72 28.36 -4.82
CA GLY A 270 -1.92 29.30 -4.05
C GLY A 270 -0.71 29.87 -4.79
N ARG A 271 0.16 30.54 -4.03
CA ARG A 271 1.37 31.20 -4.53
C ARG A 271 2.40 30.20 -5.11
N GLY A 272 2.52 29.03 -4.50
CA GLY A 272 3.43 27.97 -4.96
C GLY A 272 3.06 27.37 -6.31
N ASP A 273 1.80 27.48 -6.75
CA ASP A 273 1.38 26.97 -8.05
C ASP A 273 1.92 27.81 -9.22
N LYS A 274 2.31 29.06 -8.97
CA LYS A 274 2.69 30.05 -9.98
C LYS A 274 4.16 30.02 -10.36
N ILE A 275 5.01 29.32 -9.61
CA ILE A 275 6.43 29.19 -9.92
C ILE A 275 6.65 28.20 -11.07
N ASP A 276 7.73 28.39 -11.82
CA ASP A 276 8.09 27.47 -12.89
C ASP A 276 8.68 26.14 -12.38
N SER A 277 8.90 25.22 -13.30
CA SER A 277 9.42 23.88 -12.99
C SER A 277 10.84 23.92 -12.40
N ALA A 278 11.71 24.81 -12.89
CA ALA A 278 13.07 24.93 -12.41
C ALA A 278 13.11 25.45 -10.96
N THR A 279 12.37 26.52 -10.68
CA THR A 279 12.22 27.08 -9.33
C THR A 279 11.61 26.04 -8.37
N ARG A 280 10.57 25.34 -8.79
CA ARG A 280 9.95 24.30 -7.95
C ARG A 280 10.93 23.16 -7.65
N THR A 281 11.73 22.75 -8.61
CA THR A 281 12.79 21.76 -8.40
C THR A 281 13.84 22.26 -7.41
N ALA A 282 14.24 23.53 -7.50
CA ALA A 282 15.18 24.16 -6.59
C ALA A 282 14.61 24.24 -5.15
N VAL A 283 13.33 24.60 -5.00
CA VAL A 283 12.59 24.57 -3.72
C VAL A 283 12.62 23.16 -3.10
N CYS A 284 12.29 22.13 -3.88
CA CYS A 284 12.34 20.73 -3.40
C CYS A 284 13.75 20.36 -2.92
N LYS A 285 14.78 20.71 -3.68
CA LYS A 285 16.19 20.43 -3.34
C LYS A 285 16.64 21.17 -2.09
N ALA A 286 16.30 22.45 -1.95
CA ALA A 286 16.66 23.25 -0.80
C ALA A 286 16.05 22.68 0.50
N PHE A 287 14.77 22.34 0.48
CA PHE A 287 14.12 21.66 1.61
C PHE A 287 14.81 20.33 1.93
N CYS A 288 14.91 19.46 0.95
CA CYS A 288 15.44 18.09 1.14
C CYS A 288 16.90 18.11 1.61
N ASN A 289 17.75 18.98 1.05
CA ASN A 289 19.14 19.12 1.50
C ASN A 289 19.22 19.59 2.96
N THR A 290 18.38 20.53 3.37
CA THR A 290 18.33 21.01 4.75
C THR A 290 17.95 19.88 5.71
N ILE A 291 16.96 19.06 5.34
CA ILE A 291 16.53 17.90 6.11
C ILE A 291 17.63 16.82 6.18
N GLN A 292 18.30 16.52 5.04
CA GLN A 292 19.38 15.54 5.00
C GLN A 292 20.61 16.00 5.81
N ASN A 293 20.95 17.28 5.75
CA ASN A 293 22.05 17.85 6.54
C ASN A 293 21.82 17.74 8.06
N ALA A 294 20.55 17.66 8.48
CA ALA A 294 20.19 17.41 9.87
C ALA A 294 20.13 15.90 10.23
N GLY A 295 20.49 15.00 9.28
CA GLY A 295 20.58 13.56 9.51
C GLY A 295 19.30 12.78 9.27
N TYR A 296 18.26 13.37 8.68
CA TYR A 296 17.02 12.71 8.36
C TYR A 296 16.96 12.28 6.87
N THR A 297 16.20 11.23 6.59
CA THR A 297 15.86 10.90 5.20
C THR A 297 14.84 11.90 4.68
N ALA A 298 15.15 12.56 3.57
CA ALA A 298 14.26 13.54 2.95
C ALA A 298 13.56 12.98 1.71
N GLY A 299 12.40 13.54 1.39
CA GLY A 299 11.67 13.20 0.19
C GLY A 299 10.68 14.27 -0.27
N VAL A 300 10.09 14.03 -1.42
CA VAL A 300 9.09 14.89 -2.06
C VAL A 300 7.83 14.07 -2.31
N TYR A 301 6.69 14.59 -1.89
CA TYR A 301 5.37 14.10 -2.28
C TYR A 301 4.84 14.96 -3.41
N ALA A 302 4.35 14.32 -4.44
CA ALA A 302 3.56 14.95 -5.49
C ALA A 302 2.73 13.90 -6.25
N ASN A 303 1.68 14.36 -6.93
CA ASN A 303 0.94 13.50 -7.83
C ASN A 303 1.70 13.27 -9.16
N LYS A 304 1.24 12.25 -9.92
CA LYS A 304 1.83 11.88 -11.21
C LYS A 304 2.05 13.07 -12.15
N THR A 305 1.05 13.95 -12.29
CA THR A 305 1.12 15.09 -13.21
C THR A 305 2.21 16.08 -12.78
N TRP A 306 2.30 16.36 -11.49
CA TRP A 306 3.29 17.28 -10.96
C TRP A 306 4.71 16.71 -11.08
N LEU A 307 4.92 15.44 -10.77
CA LEU A 307 6.21 14.77 -10.98
C LEU A 307 6.64 14.73 -12.45
N SER A 308 5.70 14.61 -13.38
CA SER A 308 6.00 14.47 -14.80
C SER A 308 6.12 15.81 -15.55
N GLN A 309 5.48 16.88 -15.07
CA GLN A 309 5.30 18.12 -15.86
C GLN A 309 5.62 19.40 -15.11
N LYS A 310 5.65 19.38 -13.76
CA LYS A 310 5.76 20.59 -12.95
C LYS A 310 7.08 20.70 -12.19
N MET A 311 7.91 19.68 -12.25
CA MET A 311 9.26 19.65 -11.68
C MET A 311 10.15 18.69 -12.48
N ASP A 312 11.46 18.80 -12.32
CA ASP A 312 12.42 17.81 -12.84
C ASP A 312 12.61 16.71 -11.79
N ALA A 313 11.81 15.65 -11.88
CA ALA A 313 11.90 14.52 -10.99
C ALA A 313 13.24 13.76 -11.08
N SER A 314 13.96 13.85 -12.20
CA SER A 314 15.28 13.24 -12.37
C SER A 314 16.35 13.92 -11.49
N ALA A 315 16.23 15.24 -11.32
CA ALA A 315 17.10 16.02 -10.43
C ALA A 315 16.85 15.75 -8.93
N LEU A 316 15.79 15.02 -8.60
CA LEU A 316 15.42 14.62 -7.24
C LEU A 316 15.84 13.18 -6.89
N SER A 317 16.73 12.57 -7.69
CA SER A 317 17.15 11.17 -7.52
C SER A 317 17.83 10.87 -6.18
N GLY A 318 18.39 11.87 -5.50
CA GLY A 318 18.98 11.74 -4.15
C GLY A 318 17.98 11.71 -3.01
N TYR A 319 16.69 11.89 -3.25
CA TYR A 319 15.63 11.96 -2.25
C TYR A 319 14.57 10.89 -2.49
N LYS A 320 13.77 10.60 -1.46
CA LYS A 320 12.62 9.70 -1.59
C LYS A 320 11.49 10.38 -2.38
N ILE A 321 10.79 9.60 -3.19
CA ILE A 321 9.60 10.06 -3.90
C ILE A 321 8.37 9.35 -3.34
N TRP A 322 7.40 10.14 -2.91
CA TRP A 322 6.10 9.68 -2.48
C TRP A 322 5.07 10.09 -3.53
N LEU A 323 4.69 9.12 -4.34
CA LEU A 323 3.77 9.29 -5.46
C LEU A 323 2.32 9.28 -4.97
N ALA A 324 1.53 10.28 -5.36
CA ALA A 324 0.08 10.22 -5.26
C ALA A 324 -0.53 9.85 -6.62
N GLN A 325 -1.20 8.72 -6.65
CA GLN A 325 -1.98 8.30 -7.81
C GLN A 325 -3.06 7.30 -7.37
N TYR A 326 -4.31 7.74 -7.36
CA TYR A 326 -5.45 6.94 -6.90
C TYR A 326 -5.90 5.98 -7.99
N ALA A 327 -5.32 4.81 -8.02
CA ALA A 327 -5.55 3.77 -9.02
C ALA A 327 -5.32 2.38 -8.43
N ALA A 328 -5.74 1.35 -9.13
CA ALA A 328 -5.41 -0.04 -8.76
C ALA A 328 -3.91 -0.34 -8.89
N ALA A 329 -3.22 0.38 -9.79
CA ALA A 329 -1.77 0.35 -9.95
C ALA A 329 -1.29 1.69 -10.51
N PRO A 330 -0.05 2.12 -10.17
CA PRO A 330 0.50 3.35 -10.70
C PRO A 330 0.78 3.22 -12.21
N THR A 331 0.50 4.31 -12.91
CA THR A 331 0.90 4.48 -14.32
C THR A 331 2.03 5.51 -14.48
N TYR A 332 2.54 6.02 -13.38
CA TYR A 332 3.75 6.84 -13.35
C TYR A 332 4.96 5.98 -13.70
N THR A 333 5.77 6.42 -14.65
CA THR A 333 6.92 5.66 -15.17
C THR A 333 8.23 6.00 -14.47
N GLY A 334 8.25 7.05 -13.66
CA GLY A 334 9.41 7.44 -12.86
C GLY A 334 9.57 6.59 -11.58
N ARG A 335 10.71 6.79 -10.91
CA ARG A 335 10.97 6.13 -9.62
C ARG A 335 10.08 6.71 -8.52
N TYR A 336 9.56 5.86 -7.67
CA TYR A 336 8.92 6.23 -6.40
C TYR A 336 9.28 5.20 -5.31
N ASP A 337 9.21 5.63 -4.05
CA ASP A 337 9.54 4.83 -2.87
C ASP A 337 8.29 4.55 -2.01
N LEU A 338 7.33 5.48 -2.01
CA LEU A 338 6.02 5.35 -1.39
C LEU A 338 4.94 5.67 -2.42
N TRP A 339 3.77 5.06 -2.23
CA TRP A 339 2.62 5.28 -3.08
C TRP A 339 1.35 5.50 -2.25
N GLN A 340 0.79 6.72 -2.34
CA GLN A 340 -0.54 7.04 -1.84
C GLN A 340 -1.55 6.63 -2.91
N TYR A 341 -2.27 5.55 -2.64
CA TYR A 341 -3.12 4.90 -3.64
C TYR A 341 -4.61 5.16 -3.47
N LYS A 342 -5.03 5.77 -2.34
CA LYS A 342 -6.44 5.99 -2.04
C LYS A 342 -6.61 7.11 -1.03
N SER A 343 -7.54 8.05 -1.32
CA SER A 343 -7.90 9.16 -0.40
C SER A 343 -9.22 8.93 0.37
N THR A 344 -9.87 7.80 0.15
CA THR A 344 -11.15 7.45 0.77
C THR A 344 -11.07 6.16 1.58
N GLY A 345 -9.89 5.89 2.16
CA GLY A 345 -9.66 4.74 3.02
C GLY A 345 -10.50 4.81 4.30
N LYS A 346 -10.76 3.63 4.89
CA LYS A 346 -11.38 3.51 6.21
C LYS A 346 -10.45 2.70 7.10
N VAL A 347 -10.05 3.30 8.20
CA VAL A 347 -9.16 2.69 9.19
C VAL A 347 -9.82 2.81 10.56
N SER A 348 -9.83 1.72 11.31
CA SER A 348 -10.36 1.75 12.67
C SER A 348 -9.59 2.77 13.52
N GLY A 349 -10.31 3.56 14.30
CA GLY A 349 -9.73 4.65 15.11
C GLY A 349 -9.71 6.02 14.42
N ILE A 350 -10.10 6.13 13.14
CA ILE A 350 -10.24 7.39 12.43
C ILE A 350 -11.69 7.55 11.96
N SER A 351 -12.29 8.68 12.35
CA SER A 351 -13.63 9.05 11.89
C SER A 351 -13.53 9.69 10.51
N GLY A 352 -14.21 9.12 9.53
CA GLY A 352 -14.18 9.64 8.15
C GLY A 352 -13.20 8.91 7.23
N ASN A 353 -12.75 9.62 6.20
CA ASN A 353 -11.78 9.10 5.25
C ASN A 353 -10.35 9.39 5.71
N VAL A 354 -9.43 8.52 5.28
CA VAL A 354 -7.99 8.70 5.48
C VAL A 354 -7.24 8.23 4.24
N ASP A 355 -6.12 8.88 3.97
CA ASP A 355 -5.24 8.53 2.87
C ASP A 355 -4.47 7.24 3.19
N LEU A 356 -4.47 6.31 2.22
CA LEU A 356 -3.79 5.02 2.33
C LEU A 356 -2.55 4.98 1.45
N ASN A 357 -1.48 4.41 2.03
CA ASN A 357 -0.14 4.36 1.45
C ASN A 357 0.42 2.94 1.43
#